data_47e2b73406adca4838d9c6ea07c95377
#
_entry.id   47e2b73406adca4838d9c6ea07c95377
#
_cell.length_a   1.000
_cell.length_b   1.000
_cell.length_c   1.000
_cell.angle_alpha   90.00
_cell.angle_beta   90.00
_cell.angle_gamma   90.00
#
_symmetry.space_group_name_H-M   'P 1'
#
loop_
_entity.id
_entity.type
_entity.pdbx_description
1 polymer ?
#
loop_
_entity_poly.entity_id
_entity_poly.type
_entity_poly.pdbx_seq_one_letter_code
_entity_poly.pdbx_strand_id
1 'polypeptide(L)'
;MTPTPSPTAATRYVAIGASDTVGVGATDPATGSWPARVAKLLPPGSAFVNVGVSGSIALQARTAQLPGALAQRPSVVSIWLAVNDMNATIEPASFANDLGAIVDALVSGTEAKIFVGNVPDVRPVPAYKDADKVALFALINAYNSAIAAIAAKYPGRVVLVDLFTGSAPLVSTMTVSGDGFHPSDAGYQLIADRFADAMRSSGVPLR
;
A
#
# COMPACT_ATOMS: atom_id res chain seq x y z
N MET A 1 5.65 -31.61 -29.80
CA MET A 1 4.94 -30.32 -29.80
C MET A 1 5.07 -29.74 -28.37
N THR A 2 5.80 -28.68 -28.21
CA THR A 2 5.85 -27.95 -26.93
C THR A 2 4.49 -27.26 -26.74
N PRO A 3 3.82 -27.40 -25.59
CA PRO A 3 2.56 -26.72 -25.36
C PRO A 3 2.78 -25.23 -25.41
N THR A 4 2.03 -24.51 -26.22
CA THR A 4 1.98 -23.05 -26.22
C THR A 4 1.52 -22.61 -24.83
N PRO A 5 2.25 -21.76 -24.12
CA PRO A 5 1.82 -21.28 -22.81
C PRO A 5 0.46 -20.61 -22.94
N SER A 6 -0.49 -21.03 -22.11
CA SER A 6 -1.79 -20.38 -22.04
C SER A 6 -1.60 -18.88 -21.76
N PRO A 7 -2.34 -17.99 -22.41
CA PRO A 7 -2.21 -16.56 -22.16
C PRO A 7 -2.47 -16.28 -20.69
N THR A 8 -1.53 -15.61 -20.03
CA THR A 8 -1.67 -15.18 -18.65
C THR A 8 -2.90 -14.28 -18.53
N ALA A 9 -3.83 -14.62 -17.66
CA ALA A 9 -5.07 -13.87 -17.51
C ALA A 9 -4.77 -12.40 -17.16
N ALA A 10 -5.48 -11.48 -17.81
CA ALA A 10 -5.35 -10.05 -17.57
C ALA A 10 -5.74 -9.72 -16.13
N THR A 11 -4.91 -8.92 -15.46
CA THR A 11 -5.12 -8.50 -14.07
C THR A 11 -5.95 -7.21 -14.02
N ARG A 12 -6.92 -7.17 -13.12
CA ARG A 12 -7.59 -5.91 -12.72
C ARG A 12 -7.02 -5.50 -11.37
N TYR A 13 -6.11 -4.54 -11.41
CA TYR A 13 -5.41 -4.03 -10.23
C TYR A 13 -6.03 -2.72 -9.75
N VAL A 14 -6.36 -2.65 -8.47
CA VAL A 14 -6.86 -1.44 -7.80
C VAL A 14 -5.97 -1.09 -6.62
N ALA A 15 -5.61 0.17 -6.49
CA ALA A 15 -4.86 0.69 -5.36
C ALA A 15 -5.75 1.60 -4.50
N ILE A 16 -5.80 1.31 -3.20
CA ILE A 16 -6.45 2.10 -2.14
C ILE A 16 -5.36 2.74 -1.29
N GLY A 17 -5.49 4.01 -0.94
CA GLY A 17 -4.50 4.67 -0.08
C GLY A 17 -4.63 6.19 -0.02
N ALA A 18 -3.54 6.83 0.38
CA ALA A 18 -3.51 8.28 0.58
C ALA A 18 -2.60 8.98 -0.43
N SER A 19 -1.94 10.07 -0.02
CA SER A 19 -1.04 10.88 -0.86
C SER A 19 0.10 10.07 -1.49
N ASP A 20 0.64 9.11 -0.75
CA ASP A 20 1.68 8.21 -1.27
C ASP A 20 1.17 7.31 -2.41
N THR A 21 -0.10 6.90 -2.34
CA THR A 21 -0.75 6.11 -3.40
C THR A 21 -1.08 6.99 -4.61
N VAL A 22 -1.43 8.25 -4.38
CA VAL A 22 -1.60 9.26 -5.45
C VAL A 22 -0.26 9.59 -6.12
N GLY A 23 0.85 9.58 -5.36
CA GLY A 23 2.19 9.86 -5.86
C GLY A 23 2.68 11.27 -5.55
N VAL A 24 2.18 11.88 -4.45
CA VAL A 24 2.70 13.18 -4.00
C VAL A 24 4.19 13.05 -3.69
N GLY A 25 5.01 13.94 -4.22
CA GLY A 25 6.47 13.89 -4.11
C GLY A 25 7.19 13.25 -5.30
N ALA A 26 6.48 12.52 -6.16
CA ALA A 26 7.04 12.04 -7.42
C ALA A 26 7.14 13.18 -8.46
N THR A 27 8.11 13.08 -9.35
CA THR A 27 8.27 14.02 -10.48
C THR A 27 7.02 14.04 -11.38
N ASP A 28 6.45 12.87 -11.63
CA ASP A 28 5.15 12.68 -12.30
C ASP A 28 4.29 11.73 -11.46
N PRO A 29 3.33 12.22 -10.67
CA PRO A 29 2.49 11.40 -9.84
C PRO A 29 1.72 10.31 -10.59
N ALA A 30 1.27 10.58 -11.81
CA ALA A 30 0.46 9.64 -12.59
C ALA A 30 1.22 8.36 -12.96
N THR A 31 2.52 8.47 -13.20
CA THR A 31 3.38 7.36 -13.63
C THR A 31 4.44 6.98 -12.63
N GLY A 32 4.76 7.86 -11.68
CA GLY A 32 5.82 7.74 -10.69
C GLY A 32 5.37 7.24 -9.33
N SER A 33 4.07 7.25 -9.02
CA SER A 33 3.55 6.66 -7.78
C SER A 33 3.89 5.16 -7.69
N TRP A 34 4.07 4.64 -6.46
CA TRP A 34 4.41 3.23 -6.28
C TRP A 34 3.39 2.27 -6.94
N PRO A 35 2.05 2.49 -6.89
CA PRO A 35 1.14 1.56 -7.55
C PRO A 35 1.17 1.67 -9.07
N ALA A 36 1.46 2.85 -9.63
CA ALA A 36 1.65 3.01 -11.07
C ALA A 36 2.91 2.27 -11.55
N ARG A 37 3.99 2.26 -10.75
CA ARG A 37 5.21 1.47 -11.03
C ARG A 37 4.91 -0.03 -11.01
N VAL A 38 4.14 -0.52 -10.03
CA VAL A 38 3.68 -1.92 -10.00
C VAL A 38 2.81 -2.24 -11.21
N ALA A 39 1.91 -1.34 -11.58
CA ALA A 39 1.02 -1.54 -12.74
C ALA A 39 1.78 -1.71 -14.07
N LYS A 40 2.94 -1.06 -14.24
CA LYS A 40 3.81 -1.24 -15.42
C LYS A 40 4.37 -2.67 -15.56
N LEU A 41 4.40 -3.43 -14.46
CA LEU A 41 4.87 -4.82 -14.45
C LEU A 41 3.76 -5.82 -14.77
N LEU A 42 2.51 -5.41 -14.85
CA LEU A 42 1.40 -6.30 -15.14
C LEU A 42 1.44 -6.83 -16.58
N PRO A 43 0.84 -8.00 -16.86
CA PRO A 43 0.72 -8.53 -18.21
C PRO A 43 -0.02 -7.59 -19.16
N PRO A 44 0.23 -7.65 -20.47
CA PRO A 44 -0.55 -6.92 -21.47
C PRO A 44 -2.05 -7.16 -21.31
N GLY A 45 -2.86 -6.13 -21.54
CA GLY A 45 -4.32 -6.20 -21.39
C GLY A 45 -4.83 -6.06 -19.96
N SER A 46 -3.94 -5.94 -18.96
CA SER A 46 -4.32 -5.65 -17.58
C SER A 46 -4.84 -4.21 -17.45
N ALA A 47 -5.73 -3.99 -16.47
CA ALA A 47 -6.25 -2.68 -16.10
C ALA A 47 -5.71 -2.26 -14.74
N PHE A 48 -5.46 -0.97 -14.57
CA PHE A 48 -5.07 -0.37 -13.30
C PHE A 48 -5.97 0.82 -12.98
N VAL A 49 -6.48 0.87 -11.75
CA VAL A 49 -7.25 1.99 -11.23
C VAL A 49 -6.69 2.38 -9.86
N ASN A 50 -6.31 3.63 -9.73
CA ASN A 50 -5.91 4.23 -8.46
C ASN A 50 -7.12 4.99 -7.88
N VAL A 51 -7.65 4.53 -6.76
CA VAL A 51 -8.74 5.21 -6.03
C VAL A 51 -8.24 5.97 -4.81
N GLY A 52 -6.93 6.06 -4.64
CA GLY A 52 -6.29 6.80 -3.55
C GLY A 52 -6.67 8.28 -3.54
N VAL A 53 -6.81 8.83 -2.34
CA VAL A 53 -7.14 10.25 -2.13
C VAL A 53 -6.15 10.84 -1.12
N SER A 54 -5.48 11.92 -1.50
CA SER A 54 -4.49 12.59 -0.66
C SER A 54 -5.08 12.98 0.69
N GLY A 55 -4.35 12.73 1.79
CA GLY A 55 -4.78 13.05 3.15
C GLY A 55 -5.74 12.02 3.78
N SER A 56 -6.17 10.99 3.05
CA SER A 56 -7.13 10.01 3.59
C SER A 56 -6.60 9.27 4.82
N ILE A 57 -7.43 9.19 5.84
CA ILE A 57 -7.36 8.20 6.92
C ILE A 57 -8.17 6.95 6.55
N ALA A 58 -8.03 5.87 7.31
CA ALA A 58 -8.71 4.60 7.02
C ALA A 58 -10.23 4.71 6.95
N LEU A 59 -10.86 5.51 7.83
CA LEU A 59 -12.30 5.80 7.79
C LEU A 59 -12.74 6.41 6.44
N GLN A 60 -11.96 7.36 5.93
CA GLN A 60 -12.27 8.03 4.66
C GLN A 60 -12.04 7.07 3.47
N ALA A 61 -11.00 6.25 3.52
CA ALA A 61 -10.78 5.22 2.52
C ALA A 61 -11.94 4.20 2.50
N ARG A 62 -12.44 3.78 3.67
CA ARG A 62 -13.61 2.90 3.79
C ARG A 62 -14.87 3.50 3.16
N THR A 63 -15.12 4.78 3.39
CA THR A 63 -16.38 5.41 2.96
C THR A 63 -16.36 5.94 1.54
N ALA A 64 -15.22 6.43 1.06
CA ALA A 64 -15.10 7.09 -0.25
C ALA A 64 -14.38 6.25 -1.31
N GLN A 65 -13.37 5.45 -0.95
CA GLN A 65 -12.55 4.71 -1.93
C GLN A 65 -13.06 3.28 -2.14
N LEU A 66 -13.45 2.59 -1.07
CA LEU A 66 -13.87 1.18 -1.11
C LEU A 66 -15.03 0.92 -2.10
N PRO A 67 -16.11 1.73 -2.16
CA PRO A 67 -17.17 1.50 -3.14
C PRO A 67 -16.66 1.55 -4.59
N GLY A 68 -15.79 2.50 -4.91
CA GLY A 68 -15.15 2.62 -6.21
C GLY A 68 -14.23 1.44 -6.52
N ALA A 69 -13.48 0.95 -5.53
CA ALA A 69 -12.62 -0.23 -5.67
C ALA A 69 -13.45 -1.51 -5.96
N LEU A 70 -14.51 -1.75 -5.23
CA LEU A 70 -15.43 -2.90 -5.43
C LEU A 70 -16.09 -2.86 -6.81
N ALA A 71 -16.50 -1.68 -7.29
CA ALA A 71 -17.11 -1.50 -8.61
C ALA A 71 -16.19 -1.93 -9.76
N GLN A 72 -14.86 -1.88 -9.58
CA GLN A 72 -13.88 -2.36 -10.56
C GLN A 72 -13.81 -3.88 -10.65
N ARG A 73 -14.44 -4.62 -9.75
CA ARG A 73 -14.33 -6.09 -9.66
C ARG A 73 -12.87 -6.56 -9.76
N PRO A 74 -11.99 -6.10 -8.85
CA PRO A 74 -10.56 -6.34 -8.93
C PRO A 74 -10.20 -7.82 -8.79
N SER A 75 -9.09 -8.22 -9.38
CA SER A 75 -8.41 -9.50 -9.11
C SER A 75 -7.20 -9.31 -8.20
N VAL A 76 -6.69 -8.07 -8.10
CA VAL A 76 -5.60 -7.67 -7.20
C VAL A 76 -5.94 -6.32 -6.59
N VAL A 77 -5.80 -6.20 -5.27
CA VAL A 77 -5.93 -4.92 -4.55
C VAL A 77 -4.68 -4.69 -3.73
N SER A 78 -4.18 -3.48 -3.73
CA SER A 78 -3.19 -3.03 -2.74
C SER A 78 -3.78 -1.94 -1.87
N ILE A 79 -3.41 -1.96 -0.58
CA ILE A 79 -3.85 -0.99 0.41
C ILE A 79 -2.62 -0.48 1.15
N TRP A 80 -2.43 0.84 1.17
CA TRP A 80 -1.42 1.45 2.02
C TRP A 80 -1.97 2.73 2.66
N LEU A 81 -2.20 2.64 3.97
CA LEU A 81 -2.78 3.66 4.85
C LEU A 81 -1.96 3.73 6.15
N ALA A 82 -2.50 4.32 7.19
CA ALA A 82 -2.00 4.44 8.55
C ALA A 82 -1.20 5.72 8.84
N VAL A 83 -0.32 6.21 7.97
CA VAL A 83 0.51 7.37 8.28
C VAL A 83 -0.33 8.61 8.59
N ASN A 84 -1.41 8.83 7.84
CA ASN A 84 -2.33 9.94 8.12
C ASN A 84 -3.15 9.71 9.41
N ASP A 85 -3.52 8.46 9.69
CA ASP A 85 -4.20 8.10 10.94
C ASP A 85 -3.29 8.39 12.15
N MET A 86 -2.00 8.01 12.07
CA MET A 86 -1.00 8.33 13.09
C MET A 86 -0.86 9.84 13.29
N ASN A 87 -0.75 10.60 12.20
CA ASN A 87 -0.61 12.07 12.25
C ASN A 87 -1.86 12.78 12.77
N ALA A 88 -3.04 12.19 12.52
CA ALA A 88 -4.31 12.66 13.05
C ALA A 88 -4.62 12.15 14.47
N THR A 89 -3.66 11.48 15.11
CA THR A 89 -3.80 10.92 16.47
C THR A 89 -5.00 9.95 16.61
N ILE A 90 -5.35 9.24 15.54
CA ILE A 90 -6.36 8.20 15.58
C ILE A 90 -5.79 7.00 16.36
N GLU A 91 -6.57 6.48 17.29
CA GLU A 91 -6.16 5.30 18.06
C GLU A 91 -5.94 4.08 17.16
N PRO A 92 -4.89 3.27 17.36
CA PRO A 92 -4.62 2.08 16.57
C PRO A 92 -5.82 1.12 16.48
N ALA A 93 -6.64 1.04 17.52
CA ALA A 93 -7.85 0.21 17.53
C ALA A 93 -8.93 0.75 16.57
N SER A 94 -9.11 2.07 16.50
CA SER A 94 -10.05 2.70 15.56
C SER A 94 -9.60 2.52 14.12
N PHE A 95 -8.31 2.74 13.84
CA PHE A 95 -7.70 2.42 12.55
C PHE A 95 -7.91 0.95 12.17
N ALA A 96 -7.68 0.02 13.10
CA ALA A 96 -7.83 -1.41 12.87
C ALA A 96 -9.28 -1.78 12.52
N ASN A 97 -10.28 -1.13 13.14
CA ASN A 97 -11.69 -1.34 12.81
C ASN A 97 -12.00 -0.90 11.36
N ASP A 98 -11.49 0.25 10.95
CA ASP A 98 -11.75 0.77 9.61
C ASP A 98 -11.00 0.00 8.52
N LEU A 99 -9.71 -0.31 8.73
CA LEU A 99 -8.93 -1.15 7.81
C LEU A 99 -9.51 -2.57 7.75
N GLY A 100 -9.90 -3.13 8.90
CA GLY A 100 -10.56 -4.44 8.96
C GLY A 100 -11.82 -4.48 8.12
N ALA A 101 -12.68 -3.47 8.26
CA ALA A 101 -13.92 -3.37 7.47
C ALA A 101 -13.65 -3.24 5.95
N ILE A 102 -12.59 -2.53 5.54
CA ILE A 102 -12.17 -2.48 4.12
C ILE A 102 -11.80 -3.88 3.63
N VAL A 103 -10.93 -4.58 4.37
CA VAL A 103 -10.45 -5.92 4.02
C VAL A 103 -11.60 -6.93 4.00
N ASP A 104 -12.46 -6.92 5.03
CA ASP A 104 -13.62 -7.82 5.13
C ASP A 104 -14.57 -7.64 3.94
N ALA A 105 -14.84 -6.40 3.52
CA ALA A 105 -15.69 -6.11 2.38
C ALA A 105 -15.06 -6.55 1.05
N LEU A 106 -13.75 -6.37 0.87
CA LEU A 106 -13.04 -6.83 -0.31
C LEU A 106 -12.98 -8.34 -0.41
N VAL A 107 -12.74 -9.04 0.71
CA VAL A 107 -12.74 -10.51 0.78
C VAL A 107 -14.13 -11.07 0.47
N SER A 108 -15.17 -10.46 1.01
CA SER A 108 -16.55 -10.93 0.81
C SER A 108 -17.12 -10.59 -0.56
N GLY A 109 -16.73 -9.44 -1.12
CA GLY A 109 -17.29 -8.91 -2.38
C GLY A 109 -16.49 -9.26 -3.63
N THR A 110 -15.31 -9.86 -3.51
CA THR A 110 -14.41 -10.14 -4.65
C THR A 110 -13.62 -11.44 -4.45
N GLU A 111 -12.98 -11.91 -5.53
CA GLU A 111 -11.97 -12.97 -5.47
C GLU A 111 -10.52 -12.41 -5.45
N ALA A 112 -10.36 -11.11 -5.21
CA ALA A 112 -9.07 -10.44 -5.28
C ALA A 112 -8.07 -11.00 -4.26
N LYS A 113 -6.80 -11.08 -4.64
CA LYS A 113 -5.68 -11.08 -3.69
C LYS A 113 -5.46 -9.65 -3.21
N ILE A 114 -5.33 -9.49 -1.89
CA ILE A 114 -5.25 -8.20 -1.23
C ILE A 114 -3.87 -8.07 -0.57
N PHE A 115 -3.16 -7.01 -0.88
CA PHE A 115 -1.82 -6.71 -0.37
C PHE A 115 -1.89 -5.48 0.52
N VAL A 116 -1.59 -5.64 1.80
CA VAL A 116 -1.66 -4.55 2.78
C VAL A 116 -0.26 -4.19 3.24
N GLY A 117 0.19 -2.99 2.93
CA GLY A 117 1.47 -2.46 3.39
C GLY A 117 1.41 -2.06 4.86
N ASN A 118 2.43 -2.44 5.63
CA ASN A 118 2.62 -1.90 6.97
C ASN A 118 3.31 -0.52 6.92
N VAL A 119 3.43 0.15 8.07
CA VAL A 119 4.10 1.45 8.19
C VAL A 119 5.61 1.22 8.22
N PRO A 120 6.39 1.85 7.32
CA PRO A 120 7.84 1.82 7.40
C PRO A 120 8.34 2.54 8.65
N ASP A 121 9.61 2.36 9.00
CA ASP A 121 10.23 3.13 10.07
C ASP A 121 10.41 4.60 9.63
N VAL A 122 9.43 5.42 9.94
CA VAL A 122 9.43 6.83 9.55
C VAL A 122 10.21 7.74 10.51
N ARG A 123 10.84 7.18 11.56
CA ARG A 123 11.62 7.98 12.52
C ARG A 123 12.74 8.84 11.91
N PRO A 124 13.41 8.39 10.81
CA PRO A 124 14.42 9.21 10.14
C PRO A 124 13.84 10.25 9.18
N VAL A 125 12.56 10.20 8.85
CA VAL A 125 11.91 11.14 7.91
C VAL A 125 11.98 12.57 8.48
N PRO A 126 12.41 13.58 7.69
CA PRO A 126 12.60 14.95 8.17
C PRO A 126 11.37 15.56 8.86
N ALA A 127 10.17 15.26 8.40
CA ALA A 127 8.93 15.73 9.01
C ALA A 127 8.78 15.30 10.49
N TYR A 128 9.42 14.22 10.90
CA TYR A 128 9.39 13.72 12.27
C TYR A 128 10.65 14.07 13.08
N LYS A 129 11.50 15.00 12.60
CA LYS A 129 12.78 15.33 13.25
C LYS A 129 12.64 15.71 14.75
N ASP A 130 11.57 16.41 15.10
CA ASP A 130 11.29 16.89 16.47
C ASP A 130 10.38 15.95 17.28
N ALA A 131 9.95 14.82 16.70
CA ALA A 131 9.11 13.85 17.38
C ALA A 131 9.91 13.06 18.43
N ASP A 132 9.26 12.69 19.53
CA ASP A 132 9.77 11.66 20.43
C ASP A 132 9.92 10.33 19.69
N LYS A 133 11.16 9.92 19.44
CA LYS A 133 11.45 8.74 18.63
C LYS A 133 11.05 7.43 19.31
N VAL A 134 10.99 7.41 20.64
CA VAL A 134 10.56 6.23 21.41
C VAL A 134 9.04 6.09 21.31
N ALA A 135 8.31 7.17 21.54
CA ALA A 135 6.86 7.19 21.39
C ALA A 135 6.41 6.90 19.95
N LEU A 136 7.07 7.52 18.97
CA LEU A 136 6.79 7.26 17.55
C LEU A 136 7.04 5.81 17.16
N PHE A 137 8.12 5.19 17.65
CA PHE A 137 8.40 3.78 17.39
C PHE A 137 7.35 2.86 18.01
N ALA A 138 6.92 3.14 19.24
CA ALA A 138 5.86 2.39 19.90
C ALA A 138 4.54 2.49 19.12
N LEU A 139 4.21 3.70 18.63
CA LEU A 139 3.01 3.94 17.82
C LEU A 139 3.07 3.17 16.49
N ILE A 140 4.19 3.24 15.76
CA ILE A 140 4.39 2.47 14.51
C ILE A 140 4.17 0.97 14.77
N ASN A 141 4.75 0.43 15.84
CA ASN A 141 4.61 -0.98 16.16
C ASN A 141 3.15 -1.36 16.49
N ALA A 142 2.41 -0.49 17.17
CA ALA A 142 0.99 -0.72 17.47
C ALA A 142 0.16 -0.81 16.18
N TYR A 143 0.36 0.12 15.25
CA TYR A 143 -0.29 0.07 13.93
C TYR A 143 0.12 -1.15 13.12
N ASN A 144 1.41 -1.48 13.08
CA ASN A 144 1.92 -2.64 12.35
C ASN A 144 1.40 -3.97 12.92
N SER A 145 1.26 -4.07 14.23
CA SER A 145 0.63 -5.21 14.87
C SER A 145 -0.84 -5.37 14.47
N ALA A 146 -1.58 -4.26 14.40
CA ALA A 146 -2.97 -4.27 13.95
C ALA A 146 -3.09 -4.70 12.48
N ILE A 147 -2.24 -4.16 11.60
CA ILE A 147 -2.20 -4.54 10.17
C ILE A 147 -1.88 -6.03 10.01
N ALA A 148 -0.88 -6.53 10.73
CA ALA A 148 -0.51 -7.94 10.68
C ALA A 148 -1.64 -8.85 11.17
N ALA A 149 -2.33 -8.48 12.24
CA ALA A 149 -3.48 -9.23 12.74
C ALA A 149 -4.64 -9.29 11.74
N ILE A 150 -4.91 -8.19 11.02
CA ILE A 150 -5.92 -8.15 9.96
C ILE A 150 -5.53 -9.06 8.79
N ALA A 151 -4.28 -8.99 8.33
CA ALA A 151 -3.82 -9.85 7.25
C ALA A 151 -3.90 -11.34 7.62
N ALA A 152 -3.58 -11.69 8.86
CA ALA A 152 -3.61 -13.06 9.35
C ALA A 152 -5.01 -13.69 9.41
N LYS A 153 -6.10 -12.89 9.38
CA LYS A 153 -7.47 -13.42 9.35
C LYS A 153 -7.79 -14.18 8.05
N TYR A 154 -7.11 -13.88 6.97
CA TYR A 154 -7.45 -14.39 5.64
C TYR A 154 -6.23 -14.99 4.94
N PRO A 155 -5.66 -16.11 5.45
CA PRO A 155 -4.47 -16.71 4.89
C PRO A 155 -4.69 -17.10 3.40
N GLY A 156 -3.71 -16.77 2.57
CA GLY A 156 -3.78 -17.00 1.13
C GLY A 156 -4.57 -15.97 0.32
N ARG A 157 -5.41 -15.15 0.98
CA ARG A 157 -6.17 -14.05 0.34
C ARG A 157 -5.60 -12.69 0.65
N VAL A 158 -5.19 -12.45 1.89
CA VAL A 158 -4.60 -11.18 2.34
C VAL A 158 -3.13 -11.40 2.67
N VAL A 159 -2.27 -10.58 2.11
CA VAL A 159 -0.81 -10.66 2.22
C VAL A 159 -0.31 -9.38 2.86
N LEU A 160 0.40 -9.52 3.97
CA LEU A 160 1.15 -8.43 4.57
C LEU A 160 2.36 -8.09 3.69
N VAL A 161 2.47 -6.84 3.27
CA VAL A 161 3.68 -6.33 2.60
C VAL A 161 4.54 -5.62 3.65
N ASP A 162 5.69 -6.20 3.94
CA ASP A 162 6.60 -5.64 4.94
C ASP A 162 7.38 -4.46 4.37
N LEU A 163 6.93 -3.27 4.68
CA LEU A 163 7.63 -2.02 4.38
C LEU A 163 8.50 -1.56 5.57
N PHE A 164 8.35 -2.19 6.76
CA PHE A 164 9.04 -1.78 7.97
C PHE A 164 10.46 -2.32 8.07
N THR A 165 10.64 -3.62 7.86
CA THR A 165 11.94 -4.28 8.07
C THR A 165 13.00 -3.70 7.15
N GLY A 166 14.07 -3.15 7.75
CA GLY A 166 15.20 -2.58 7.03
C GLY A 166 14.91 -1.25 6.33
N SER A 167 13.80 -0.57 6.62
CA SER A 167 13.45 0.69 5.96
C SER A 167 14.19 1.91 6.52
N ALA A 168 14.48 1.95 7.83
CA ALA A 168 15.14 3.11 8.45
C ALA A 168 16.42 3.58 7.74
N PRO A 169 17.38 2.71 7.39
CA PRO A 169 18.59 3.12 6.69
C PRO A 169 18.36 3.55 5.24
N LEU A 170 17.18 3.24 4.66
CA LEU A 170 16.83 3.64 3.30
C LEU A 170 16.25 5.05 3.23
N VAL A 171 15.83 5.64 4.37
CA VAL A 171 15.36 7.02 4.41
C VAL A 171 16.56 7.96 4.28
N SER A 172 16.58 8.74 3.22
CA SER A 172 17.66 9.66 2.88
C SER A 172 17.13 10.82 2.04
N THR A 173 17.97 11.80 1.77
CA THR A 173 17.66 12.89 0.83
C THR A 173 17.37 12.41 -0.59
N MET A 174 17.75 11.18 -0.94
CA MET A 174 17.42 10.58 -2.24
C MET A 174 16.03 9.94 -2.25
N THR A 175 15.57 9.39 -1.12
CA THR A 175 14.31 8.63 -1.03
C THR A 175 13.14 9.44 -0.50
N VAL A 176 13.41 10.59 0.11
CA VAL A 176 12.39 11.56 0.56
C VAL A 176 12.36 12.74 -0.39
N SER A 177 11.18 13.20 -0.75
CA SER A 177 11.00 14.34 -1.65
C SER A 177 11.36 15.67 -0.98
N GLY A 178 11.35 16.75 -1.76
CA GLY A 178 11.71 18.08 -1.25
C GLY A 178 10.80 18.65 -0.17
N ASP A 179 9.62 18.05 0.07
CA ASP A 179 8.72 18.42 1.15
C ASP A 179 9.13 17.83 2.53
N GLY A 180 10.11 16.95 2.53
CA GLY A 180 10.64 16.31 3.73
C GLY A 180 9.72 15.24 4.35
N PHE A 181 8.67 14.82 3.65
CA PHE A 181 7.67 13.87 4.15
C PHE A 181 7.39 12.73 3.17
N HIS A 182 6.93 13.06 1.97
CA HIS A 182 6.56 12.05 0.98
C HIS A 182 7.79 11.41 0.34
N PRO A 183 7.66 10.18 -0.17
CA PRO A 183 8.72 9.55 -0.95
C PRO A 183 9.05 10.35 -2.22
N SER A 184 10.32 10.37 -2.59
CA SER A 184 10.78 10.78 -3.92
C SER A 184 10.52 9.67 -4.95
N ASP A 185 10.89 9.89 -6.22
CA ASP A 185 10.87 8.83 -7.24
C ASP A 185 11.66 7.58 -6.82
N ALA A 186 12.83 7.76 -6.18
CA ALA A 186 13.62 6.66 -5.66
C ALA A 186 12.94 5.95 -4.48
N GLY A 187 12.30 6.71 -3.58
CA GLY A 187 11.52 6.15 -2.48
C GLY A 187 10.33 5.35 -2.98
N TYR A 188 9.60 5.88 -3.95
CA TYR A 188 8.49 5.17 -4.58
C TYR A 188 8.92 3.90 -5.31
N GLN A 189 10.12 3.87 -5.89
CA GLN A 189 10.64 2.64 -6.50
C GLN A 189 10.87 1.56 -5.43
N LEU A 190 11.48 1.89 -4.30
CA LEU A 190 11.69 0.93 -3.20
C LEU A 190 10.37 0.36 -2.66
N ILE A 191 9.35 1.21 -2.52
CA ILE A 191 8.02 0.77 -2.09
C ILE A 191 7.37 -0.15 -3.15
N ALA A 192 7.45 0.24 -4.42
CA ALA A 192 6.92 -0.54 -5.53
C ALA A 192 7.58 -1.92 -5.62
N ASP A 193 8.89 -2.01 -5.40
CA ASP A 193 9.63 -3.27 -5.40
C ASP A 193 9.13 -4.21 -4.30
N ARG A 194 8.90 -3.71 -3.07
CA ARG A 194 8.34 -4.51 -1.96
C ARG A 194 6.96 -5.05 -2.28
N PHE A 195 6.07 -4.23 -2.84
CA PHE A 195 4.75 -4.68 -3.27
C PHE A 195 4.84 -5.68 -4.42
N ALA A 196 5.68 -5.43 -5.42
CA ALA A 196 5.87 -6.32 -6.55
C ALA A 196 6.41 -7.69 -6.12
N ASP A 197 7.36 -7.73 -5.20
CA ASP A 197 7.93 -8.98 -4.68
C ASP A 197 6.89 -9.79 -3.89
N ALA A 198 6.09 -9.13 -3.05
CA ALA A 198 4.98 -9.79 -2.35
C ALA A 198 3.93 -10.33 -3.34
N MET A 199 3.61 -9.59 -4.39
CA MET A 199 2.69 -10.01 -5.44
C MET A 199 3.23 -11.22 -6.21
N ARG A 200 4.51 -11.20 -6.66
CA ARG A 200 5.17 -12.33 -7.33
C ARG A 200 5.18 -13.58 -6.46
N SER A 201 5.59 -13.45 -5.20
CA SER A 201 5.64 -14.55 -4.23
C SER A 201 4.26 -15.15 -3.97
N SER A 202 3.20 -14.38 -4.20
CA SER A 202 1.81 -14.83 -4.06
C SER A 202 1.19 -15.32 -5.37
N GLY A 203 1.97 -15.41 -6.45
CA GLY A 203 1.51 -15.92 -7.74
C GLY A 203 0.76 -14.92 -8.61
N VAL A 204 0.83 -13.60 -8.30
CA VAL A 204 0.35 -12.56 -9.23
C VAL A 204 1.33 -12.47 -10.41
N PRO A 205 0.86 -12.59 -11.65
CA PRO A 205 1.75 -12.52 -12.81
C PRO A 205 2.27 -11.09 -12.99
N LEU A 206 3.58 -10.89 -12.78
CA LEU A 206 4.30 -9.66 -13.06
C LEU A 206 5.48 -9.96 -14.00
N ARG A 207 5.74 -9.03 -14.91
CA ARG A 207 6.91 -9.09 -15.83
C ARG A 207 8.18 -8.68 -15.12
#